data_c0abf6dbebf10b5439dd07d02be70797
#
_entry.id   c0abf6dbebf10b5439dd07d02be70797
#
_cell.length_a   1.000
_cell.length_b   1.000
_cell.length_c   1.000
_cell.angle_alpha   90.00
_cell.angle_beta   90.00
_cell.angle_gamma   90.00
#
_symmetry.space_group_name_H-M   'P 1'
#
loop_
_entity.id
_entity.type
_entity.pdbx_description
1 polymer ?
#
loop_
_entity_poly.entity_id
_entity_poly.type
_entity_poly.pdbx_seq_one_letter_code
_entity_poly.pdbx_strand_id
1 'polypeptide(L)'
;MGSLGIELGARALRGVRLEGWYRPQARVVEVEWDPDNPTEAVGALRQHLGPAQRVAMTLDLPLLFVKQVKLPPLSEAEKRNILRLEPERFFAVRAEELVPAVRGDDDLVFAAREAPLASWVAALQELGPVDVIEPGPVALARALARAQLTAAVVLLDGQGDGVGVVEIRDGRVTRARRVFRELEDATAALRENGVATGTIYLTPWNEDRVSVLGALLPETVVRPLPAVADVVAPFLPAYGAALAIGTKPIFARTLVSPELGARVTARWRRALVLAVAAGIGALVFALASADAWRARATRELETGLQSLRQRAAPALALQSQLEALGREAQATRQIERGRPDPLGVLLALSKQLPAGAYLRGVRWSGVEWQIDGYAANASRLVAQLGEAPEFKEVRFLSATTRVNLADRTYESFALAFRYAPAPEP
;
A
#
# COMPACT_ATOMS: atom_id res chain seq x y z
N MET A 1 -20.49 2.05 -11.89
CA MET A 1 -21.49 1.76 -10.83
C MET A 1 -22.55 2.83 -10.92
N GLY A 2 -23.81 2.46 -11.22
CA GLY A 2 -24.90 3.44 -11.42
C GLY A 2 -25.56 3.79 -10.09
N SER A 3 -25.64 5.07 -9.76
CA SER A 3 -26.46 5.60 -8.67
C SER A 3 -27.80 6.08 -9.22
N LEU A 4 -28.86 5.83 -8.46
CA LEU A 4 -30.22 6.23 -8.82
C LEU A 4 -30.76 7.17 -7.74
N GLY A 5 -31.07 8.38 -8.13
CA GLY A 5 -31.77 9.33 -7.29
C GLY A 5 -33.23 9.44 -7.70
N ILE A 6 -34.12 9.45 -6.73
CA ILE A 6 -35.56 9.50 -6.94
C ILE A 6 -36.15 10.61 -6.11
N GLU A 7 -36.90 11.47 -6.73
CA GLU A 7 -37.74 12.47 -6.07
C GLU A 7 -39.18 12.01 -6.04
N LEU A 8 -39.74 11.95 -4.85
CA LEU A 8 -41.17 11.81 -4.65
C LEU A 8 -41.79 13.20 -4.60
N GLY A 9 -42.38 13.61 -5.70
CA GLY A 9 -43.18 14.82 -5.79
C GLY A 9 -44.64 14.61 -5.37
N ALA A 10 -45.47 15.67 -5.38
CA ALA A 10 -46.86 15.57 -5.01
C ALA A 10 -47.68 14.69 -5.94
N ARG A 11 -47.33 14.69 -7.26
CA ARG A 11 -48.05 13.95 -8.29
C ARG A 11 -47.18 13.14 -9.22
N ALA A 12 -45.87 13.38 -9.18
CA ALA A 12 -44.93 12.72 -10.07
C ALA A 12 -43.74 12.16 -9.30
N LEU A 13 -43.28 11.00 -9.76
CA LEU A 13 -42.05 10.35 -9.33
C LEU A 13 -40.98 10.64 -10.37
N ARG A 14 -39.93 11.37 -10.01
CA ARG A 14 -38.84 11.74 -10.91
C ARG A 14 -37.61 10.92 -10.58
N GLY A 15 -37.06 10.25 -11.58
CA GLY A 15 -35.86 9.45 -11.43
C GLY A 15 -34.71 9.99 -12.24
N VAL A 16 -33.52 10.00 -11.65
CA VAL A 16 -32.26 10.35 -12.32
C VAL A 16 -31.24 9.26 -12.07
N ARG A 17 -30.84 8.57 -13.13
CA ARG A 17 -29.79 7.58 -13.10
C ARG A 17 -28.49 8.18 -13.61
N LEU A 18 -27.43 8.05 -12.80
CA LEU A 18 -26.08 8.44 -13.17
C LEU A 18 -25.30 7.22 -13.62
N GLU A 19 -24.84 7.21 -14.87
CA GLU A 19 -24.04 6.14 -15.47
C GLU A 19 -22.65 6.68 -15.86
N GLY A 20 -21.62 5.88 -15.64
CA GLY A 20 -20.23 6.24 -15.95
C GLY A 20 -19.42 6.68 -14.76
N TRP A 21 -18.09 6.46 -14.84
CA TRP A 21 -17.15 6.78 -13.77
C TRP A 21 -16.55 8.19 -13.90
N TYR A 22 -16.17 8.58 -15.12
CA TYR A 22 -15.37 9.80 -15.33
C TYR A 22 -16.21 11.01 -15.73
N ARG A 23 -17.27 10.79 -16.50
CA ARG A 23 -18.29 11.80 -16.87
C ARG A 23 -19.64 11.11 -16.76
N PRO A 24 -20.29 11.19 -15.61
CA PRO A 24 -21.59 10.56 -15.46
C PRO A 24 -22.60 11.18 -16.39
N GLN A 25 -23.18 10.37 -17.25
CA GLN A 25 -24.35 10.76 -18.06
C GLN A 25 -25.59 10.56 -17.21
N ALA A 26 -26.50 11.51 -17.28
CA ALA A 26 -27.77 11.44 -16.56
C ALA A 26 -28.88 10.97 -17.50
N ARG A 27 -29.58 9.91 -17.07
CA ARG A 27 -30.85 9.52 -17.69
C ARG A 27 -31.96 9.95 -16.76
N VAL A 28 -32.97 10.66 -17.29
CA VAL A 28 -34.06 11.23 -16.51
C VAL A 28 -35.40 10.62 -16.97
N VAL A 29 -36.28 10.37 -16.03
CA VAL A 29 -37.63 9.84 -16.28
C VAL A 29 -38.57 10.43 -15.26
N GLU A 30 -39.77 10.84 -15.73
CA GLU A 30 -40.88 11.25 -14.87
C GLU A 30 -42.05 10.30 -15.08
N VAL A 31 -42.68 9.89 -14.00
CA VAL A 31 -43.85 9.00 -13.99
C VAL A 31 -44.89 9.60 -13.06
N GLU A 32 -46.11 9.76 -13.53
CA GLU A 32 -47.25 10.10 -12.65
C GLU A 32 -47.52 8.95 -11.70
N TRP A 33 -47.96 9.24 -10.49
CA TRP A 33 -48.25 8.23 -9.49
C TRP A 33 -49.58 8.48 -8.79
N ASP A 34 -50.17 7.35 -8.36
CA ASP A 34 -51.34 7.34 -7.52
C ASP A 34 -50.94 7.03 -6.08
N PRO A 35 -51.36 7.82 -5.07
CA PRO A 35 -51.12 7.55 -3.66
C PRO A 35 -51.48 6.11 -3.20
N ASP A 36 -52.48 5.57 -3.82
CA ASP A 36 -52.99 4.22 -3.45
C ASP A 36 -52.19 3.07 -4.08
N ASN A 37 -51.35 3.37 -5.10
CA ASN A 37 -50.57 2.35 -5.81
C ASN A 37 -49.11 2.75 -6.09
N PRO A 38 -48.26 2.88 -5.07
CA PRO A 38 -46.86 3.25 -5.27
C PRO A 38 -46.05 2.23 -6.06
N THR A 39 -46.45 0.97 -6.05
CA THR A 39 -45.73 -0.12 -6.73
C THR A 39 -45.79 0.01 -8.26
N GLU A 40 -46.92 0.49 -8.80
CA GLU A 40 -47.07 0.68 -10.25
C GLU A 40 -46.11 1.76 -10.78
N ALA A 41 -46.00 2.89 -10.10
CA ALA A 41 -45.11 3.99 -10.49
C ALA A 41 -43.64 3.55 -10.39
N VAL A 42 -43.27 2.77 -9.36
CA VAL A 42 -41.93 2.19 -9.21
C VAL A 42 -41.66 1.17 -10.32
N GLY A 43 -42.62 0.36 -10.69
CA GLY A 43 -42.54 -0.58 -11.81
C GLY A 43 -42.26 0.11 -13.13
N ALA A 44 -42.96 1.22 -13.40
CA ALA A 44 -42.75 2.05 -14.59
C ALA A 44 -41.34 2.70 -14.61
N LEU A 45 -40.88 3.24 -13.47
CA LEU A 45 -39.50 3.72 -13.34
C LEU A 45 -38.47 2.63 -13.62
N ARG A 46 -38.72 1.42 -13.12
CA ARG A 46 -37.82 0.28 -13.32
C ARG A 46 -37.71 -0.12 -14.79
N GLN A 47 -38.79 -0.05 -15.56
CA GLN A 47 -38.76 -0.33 -17.00
C GLN A 47 -37.86 0.64 -17.75
N HIS A 48 -37.84 1.91 -17.37
CA HIS A 48 -37.08 2.95 -18.07
C HIS A 48 -35.64 3.10 -17.55
N LEU A 49 -35.41 3.02 -16.25
CA LEU A 49 -34.13 3.25 -15.61
C LEU A 49 -33.39 1.97 -15.23
N GLY A 50 -34.11 0.84 -15.14
CA GLY A 50 -33.55 -0.45 -14.71
C GLY A 50 -33.18 -0.50 -13.22
N PRO A 51 -32.75 -1.67 -12.72
CA PRO A 51 -32.34 -1.83 -11.33
C PRO A 51 -31.03 -1.09 -11.05
N ALA A 52 -30.87 -0.58 -9.83
CA ALA A 52 -29.70 0.14 -9.38
C ALA A 52 -29.00 -0.58 -8.21
N GLN A 53 -27.71 -0.40 -8.09
CA GLN A 53 -26.98 -0.95 -6.94
C GLN A 53 -27.31 -0.23 -5.63
N ARG A 54 -27.65 1.07 -5.73
CA ARG A 54 -27.98 1.92 -4.61
C ARG A 54 -28.99 2.98 -5.06
N VAL A 55 -29.97 3.25 -4.22
CA VAL A 55 -31.02 4.23 -4.44
C VAL A 55 -30.96 5.30 -3.37
N ALA A 56 -31.06 6.56 -3.78
CA ALA A 56 -31.32 7.67 -2.88
C ALA A 56 -32.71 8.24 -3.17
N MET A 57 -33.48 8.49 -2.16
CA MET A 57 -34.81 9.08 -2.24
C MET A 57 -34.80 10.49 -1.68
N THR A 58 -35.53 11.38 -2.33
CA THR A 58 -35.80 12.70 -1.80
C THR A 58 -37.30 12.99 -1.85
N LEU A 59 -37.79 13.73 -0.87
CA LEU A 59 -39.20 14.14 -0.78
C LEU A 59 -39.31 15.61 -1.14
N ASP A 60 -40.24 15.87 -2.05
CA ASP A 60 -40.57 17.26 -2.41
C ASP A 60 -41.20 18.01 -1.22
N LEU A 61 -41.10 19.32 -1.28
CA LEU A 61 -41.52 20.24 -0.22
C LEU A 61 -43.00 20.06 0.22
N PRO A 62 -43.97 19.80 -0.67
CA PRO A 62 -45.36 19.54 -0.31
C PRO A 62 -45.54 18.33 0.63
N LEU A 63 -44.66 17.34 0.58
CA LEU A 63 -44.72 16.15 1.41
C LEU A 63 -43.99 16.28 2.75
N LEU A 64 -43.41 17.46 2.99
CA LEU A 64 -42.60 17.75 4.17
C LEU A 64 -43.29 18.73 5.10
N PHE A 65 -43.14 18.50 6.37
CA PHE A 65 -43.32 19.53 7.39
C PHE A 65 -42.01 20.28 7.57
N VAL A 66 -42.05 21.59 7.53
CA VAL A 66 -40.87 22.44 7.67
C VAL A 66 -41.08 23.45 8.75
N LYS A 67 -40.16 23.53 9.67
CA LYS A 67 -40.21 24.51 10.77
C LYS A 67 -38.82 24.97 11.18
N GLN A 68 -38.71 26.23 11.51
CA GLN A 68 -37.53 26.79 12.16
C GLN A 68 -37.71 26.65 13.65
N VAL A 69 -36.83 25.89 14.30
CA VAL A 69 -36.92 25.56 15.74
C VAL A 69 -35.58 25.83 16.39
N LYS A 70 -35.53 26.75 17.33
CA LYS A 70 -34.33 26.95 18.14
C LYS A 70 -34.23 25.84 19.16
N LEU A 71 -33.37 24.89 18.92
CA LEU A 71 -33.02 23.83 19.82
C LEU A 71 -31.73 24.19 20.59
N PRO A 72 -31.54 23.68 21.80
CA PRO A 72 -30.28 23.82 22.52
C PRO A 72 -29.10 23.29 21.70
N PRO A 73 -27.83 23.67 21.98
CA PRO A 73 -26.64 23.15 21.33
C PRO A 73 -26.38 21.71 21.76
N LEU A 74 -27.13 20.80 21.17
CA LEU A 74 -27.07 19.32 21.38
C LEU A 74 -26.57 18.63 20.13
N SER A 75 -26.15 17.37 20.28
CA SER A 75 -25.83 16.51 19.16
C SER A 75 -27.07 16.28 18.26
N GLU A 76 -26.83 15.94 17.01
CA GLU A 76 -27.90 15.62 16.05
C GLU A 76 -28.85 14.52 16.53
N ALA A 77 -28.29 13.49 17.19
CA ALA A 77 -29.07 12.38 17.74
C ALA A 77 -29.98 12.83 18.88
N GLU A 78 -29.51 13.70 19.78
CA GLU A 78 -30.29 14.25 20.86
C GLU A 78 -31.39 15.18 20.36
N LYS A 79 -31.08 16.04 19.39
CA LYS A 79 -32.07 16.91 18.73
C LYS A 79 -33.18 16.08 18.07
N ARG A 80 -32.82 15.01 17.37
CA ARG A 80 -33.79 14.07 16.77
C ARG A 80 -34.67 13.41 17.84
N ASN A 81 -34.10 13.01 18.95
CA ASN A 81 -34.85 12.41 20.04
C ASN A 81 -35.86 13.35 20.62
N ILE A 82 -35.48 14.63 20.86
CA ILE A 82 -36.40 15.65 21.35
C ILE A 82 -37.58 15.85 20.39
N LEU A 83 -37.29 15.97 19.09
CA LEU A 83 -38.28 16.16 18.04
C LEU A 83 -39.22 14.95 17.89
N ARG A 84 -38.76 13.75 18.22
CA ARG A 84 -39.54 12.52 18.17
C ARG A 84 -40.39 12.30 19.42
N LEU A 85 -39.88 12.70 20.58
CA LEU A 85 -40.61 12.53 21.85
C LEU A 85 -41.76 13.52 22.00
N GLU A 86 -41.60 14.74 21.48
CA GLU A 86 -42.60 15.80 21.62
C GLU A 86 -42.88 16.49 20.27
N PRO A 87 -43.19 15.77 19.16
CA PRO A 87 -43.38 16.44 17.87
C PRO A 87 -44.59 17.34 17.84
N GLU A 88 -45.63 17.09 18.65
CA GLU A 88 -46.82 17.94 18.79
C GLU A 88 -46.49 19.36 19.24
N ARG A 89 -45.42 19.53 20.00
CA ARG A 89 -44.87 20.84 20.39
C ARG A 89 -44.33 21.62 19.18
N PHE A 90 -43.83 20.94 18.18
CA PHE A 90 -43.18 21.55 17.03
C PHE A 90 -44.04 21.49 15.78
N PHE A 91 -44.81 20.44 15.60
CA PHE A 91 -45.67 20.20 14.44
C PHE A 91 -47.07 19.91 14.91
N ALA A 92 -48.07 20.41 14.20
CA ALA A 92 -49.48 20.13 14.52
C ALA A 92 -49.91 18.72 14.09
N VAL A 93 -49.11 17.68 14.45
CA VAL A 93 -49.31 16.28 14.06
C VAL A 93 -48.89 15.41 15.23
N ARG A 94 -49.55 14.26 15.38
CA ARG A 94 -49.26 13.30 16.47
C ARG A 94 -47.83 12.74 16.39
N ALA A 95 -47.27 12.44 17.58
CA ALA A 95 -45.90 12.01 17.78
C ALA A 95 -45.48 10.80 16.92
N GLU A 96 -46.36 9.83 16.86
CA GLU A 96 -46.11 8.51 16.26
C GLU A 96 -46.03 8.52 14.71
N GLU A 97 -46.33 9.67 14.12
CA GLU A 97 -46.50 9.80 12.66
C GLU A 97 -45.33 10.50 11.97
N LEU A 98 -44.34 11.00 12.68
CA LEU A 98 -43.30 11.83 12.10
C LEU A 98 -41.89 11.29 12.25
N VAL A 99 -41.14 11.36 11.15
CA VAL A 99 -39.67 11.14 11.11
C VAL A 99 -39.01 12.50 10.89
N PRO A 100 -38.33 13.08 11.90
CA PRO A 100 -37.65 14.35 11.75
C PRO A 100 -36.27 14.21 11.16
N ALA A 101 -35.86 15.18 10.35
CA ALA A 101 -34.50 15.38 9.86
C ALA A 101 -33.99 16.74 10.32
N VAL A 102 -32.95 16.74 11.10
CA VAL A 102 -32.30 17.92 11.65
C VAL A 102 -30.80 17.83 11.43
N ARG A 103 -30.15 18.98 11.37
CA ARG A 103 -28.69 19.07 11.34
C ARG A 103 -28.18 19.73 12.62
N GLY A 104 -27.01 19.31 13.09
CA GLY A 104 -26.51 19.70 14.40
C GLY A 104 -26.29 21.20 14.60
N ASP A 105 -25.96 21.93 13.56
CA ASP A 105 -25.63 23.36 13.55
C ASP A 105 -26.79 24.28 13.02
N ASP A 106 -27.98 23.72 12.83
CA ASP A 106 -29.05 24.37 12.09
C ASP A 106 -30.36 24.36 12.87
N ASP A 107 -31.12 25.44 12.76
CA ASP A 107 -32.44 25.59 13.36
C ASP A 107 -33.57 25.09 12.43
N LEU A 108 -33.26 24.77 11.19
CA LEU A 108 -34.24 24.33 10.22
C LEU A 108 -34.48 22.82 10.34
N VAL A 109 -35.70 22.45 10.67
CA VAL A 109 -36.14 21.06 10.82
C VAL A 109 -37.10 20.70 9.70
N PHE A 110 -36.86 19.55 9.10
CA PHE A 110 -37.78 18.89 8.20
C PHE A 110 -38.35 17.65 8.89
N ALA A 111 -39.60 17.33 8.59
CA ALA A 111 -40.19 16.08 9.05
C ALA A 111 -41.10 15.50 7.95
N ALA A 112 -41.21 14.20 7.87
CA ALA A 112 -42.13 13.49 6.98
C ALA A 112 -43.00 12.52 7.76
N ARG A 113 -44.19 12.19 7.22
CA ARG A 113 -45.04 11.15 7.79
C ARG A 113 -44.38 9.78 7.63
N GLU A 114 -44.33 9.02 8.71
CA GLU A 114 -43.60 7.73 8.72
C GLU A 114 -44.29 6.66 7.87
N ALA A 115 -45.59 6.50 7.99
CA ALA A 115 -46.31 5.45 7.31
C ALA A 115 -46.25 5.54 5.76
N PRO A 116 -46.54 6.70 5.12
CA PRO A 116 -46.37 6.85 3.69
C PRO A 116 -44.90 6.69 3.26
N LEU A 117 -43.96 7.22 4.06
CA LEU A 117 -42.54 7.07 3.77
C LEU A 117 -42.08 5.61 3.76
N ALA A 118 -42.53 4.83 4.73
CA ALA A 118 -42.20 3.41 4.84
C ALA A 118 -42.77 2.62 3.64
N SER A 119 -43.98 2.93 3.20
CA SER A 119 -44.59 2.32 2.02
C SER A 119 -43.78 2.59 0.75
N TRP A 120 -43.40 3.83 0.51
CA TRP A 120 -42.55 4.20 -0.62
C TRP A 120 -41.17 3.56 -0.57
N VAL A 121 -40.54 3.51 0.61
CA VAL A 121 -39.25 2.86 0.78
C VAL A 121 -39.35 1.36 0.47
N ALA A 122 -40.45 0.71 0.88
CA ALA A 122 -40.68 -0.70 0.58
C ALA A 122 -40.81 -0.93 -0.95
N ALA A 123 -41.62 -0.12 -1.64
CA ALA A 123 -41.78 -0.20 -3.09
C ALA A 123 -40.44 0.05 -3.82
N LEU A 124 -39.66 1.07 -3.44
CA LEU A 124 -38.38 1.41 -4.07
C LEU A 124 -37.30 0.32 -3.89
N GLN A 125 -37.46 -0.62 -2.96
CA GLN A 125 -36.56 -1.77 -2.84
C GLN A 125 -36.54 -2.66 -4.10
N GLU A 126 -37.58 -2.61 -4.93
CA GLU A 126 -37.58 -3.31 -6.22
C GLU A 126 -36.56 -2.73 -7.22
N LEU A 127 -36.24 -1.44 -7.12
CA LEU A 127 -35.18 -0.80 -7.90
C LEU A 127 -33.80 -1.04 -7.34
N GLY A 128 -33.69 -1.23 -6.03
CA GLY A 128 -32.45 -1.46 -5.32
C GLY A 128 -32.52 -1.00 -3.87
N PRO A 129 -31.42 -1.23 -3.10
CA PRO A 129 -31.38 -0.81 -1.72
C PRO A 129 -31.44 0.72 -1.59
N VAL A 130 -32.40 1.20 -0.81
CA VAL A 130 -32.51 2.62 -0.47
C VAL A 130 -31.55 2.94 0.67
N ASP A 131 -30.53 3.73 0.38
CA ASP A 131 -29.46 4.06 1.34
C ASP A 131 -29.61 5.45 1.96
N VAL A 132 -30.23 6.38 1.22
CA VAL A 132 -30.38 7.78 1.62
C VAL A 132 -31.82 8.20 1.40
N ILE A 133 -32.39 8.88 2.40
CA ILE A 133 -33.67 9.55 2.29
C ILE A 133 -33.48 10.96 2.85
N GLU A 134 -33.76 11.98 2.04
CA GLU A 134 -33.51 13.36 2.43
C GLU A 134 -34.60 14.33 1.94
N PRO A 135 -34.72 15.54 2.51
CA PRO A 135 -35.60 16.58 1.99
C PRO A 135 -35.19 17.05 0.59
N GLY A 136 -36.14 17.27 -0.32
CA GLY A 136 -35.91 17.79 -1.66
C GLY A 136 -35.10 19.09 -1.72
N PRO A 137 -35.40 20.09 -0.87
CA PRO A 137 -34.58 21.30 -0.79
C PRO A 137 -33.09 21.03 -0.52
N VAL A 138 -32.76 20.04 0.30
CA VAL A 138 -31.35 19.67 0.60
C VAL A 138 -30.67 19.05 -0.61
N ALA A 139 -31.37 18.15 -1.31
CA ALA A 139 -30.93 17.57 -2.54
C ALA A 139 -30.73 18.62 -3.64
N LEU A 140 -31.70 19.54 -3.78
CA LEU A 140 -31.62 20.68 -4.71
C LEU A 140 -30.37 21.54 -4.43
N ALA A 141 -30.15 21.93 -3.18
CA ALA A 141 -28.97 22.71 -2.80
C ALA A 141 -27.65 22.01 -3.19
N ARG A 142 -27.59 20.68 -3.02
CA ARG A 142 -26.43 19.88 -3.44
C ARG A 142 -26.26 19.88 -4.97
N ALA A 143 -27.35 19.78 -5.73
CA ALA A 143 -27.30 19.85 -7.19
C ALA A 143 -26.78 21.22 -7.65
N LEU A 144 -27.29 22.30 -7.08
CA LEU A 144 -26.90 23.68 -7.42
C LEU A 144 -25.46 23.99 -7.00
N ALA A 145 -25.00 23.48 -5.89
CA ALA A 145 -23.61 23.60 -5.49
C ALA A 145 -22.65 22.96 -6.50
N ARG A 146 -23.08 21.93 -7.21
CA ARG A 146 -22.30 21.33 -8.31
C ARG A 146 -22.13 22.28 -9.50
N ALA A 147 -23.08 23.18 -9.72
CA ALA A 147 -23.01 24.28 -10.71
C ALA A 147 -22.38 25.56 -10.15
N GLN A 148 -21.75 25.48 -8.94
CA GLN A 148 -21.21 26.65 -8.24
C GLN A 148 -22.26 27.72 -7.88
N LEU A 149 -23.52 27.38 -7.95
CA LEU A 149 -24.61 28.26 -7.50
C LEU A 149 -24.87 28.00 -6.00
N THR A 150 -24.07 28.64 -5.18
CA THR A 150 -24.09 28.45 -3.72
C THR A 150 -25.04 29.37 -2.98
N ALA A 151 -25.55 30.41 -3.65
CA ALA A 151 -26.56 31.33 -3.14
C ALA A 151 -27.70 31.47 -4.15
N ALA A 152 -28.89 31.10 -3.72
CA ALA A 152 -30.09 31.19 -4.60
C ALA A 152 -31.37 31.26 -3.76
N VAL A 153 -32.36 31.95 -4.29
CA VAL A 153 -33.76 31.85 -3.87
C VAL A 153 -34.52 31.14 -4.98
N VAL A 154 -35.11 30.00 -4.67
CA VAL A 154 -35.79 29.14 -5.63
C VAL A 154 -37.27 29.09 -5.28
N LEU A 155 -38.12 29.45 -6.24
CA LEU A 155 -39.56 29.23 -6.18
C LEU A 155 -39.88 27.91 -6.89
N LEU A 156 -40.46 26.99 -6.12
CA LEU A 156 -40.95 25.71 -6.60
C LEU A 156 -42.44 25.81 -6.88
N ASP A 157 -42.83 25.94 -8.16
CA ASP A 157 -44.25 26.00 -8.53
C ASP A 157 -44.82 24.59 -8.67
N GLY A 158 -45.66 24.18 -7.75
CA GLY A 158 -46.32 22.88 -7.76
C GLY A 158 -47.46 22.73 -8.72
N GLN A 159 -47.68 23.70 -9.66
CA GLN A 159 -48.72 23.64 -10.68
C GLN A 159 -50.16 23.34 -10.13
N GLY A 160 -50.50 23.97 -9.03
CA GLY A 160 -51.80 23.81 -8.37
C GLY A 160 -51.71 23.18 -6.96
N ASP A 161 -50.58 22.59 -6.59
CA ASP A 161 -50.36 22.10 -5.25
C ASP A 161 -49.68 23.11 -4.31
N GLY A 162 -49.58 24.34 -4.78
CA GLY A 162 -48.99 25.46 -4.06
C GLY A 162 -47.58 25.83 -4.54
N VAL A 163 -47.05 26.91 -3.98
CA VAL A 163 -45.71 27.39 -4.27
C VAL A 163 -44.82 27.19 -3.08
N GLY A 164 -43.67 26.60 -3.29
CA GLY A 164 -42.61 26.45 -2.28
C GLY A 164 -41.52 27.51 -2.46
N VAL A 165 -40.94 27.95 -1.35
CA VAL A 165 -39.81 28.88 -1.35
C VAL A 165 -38.64 28.21 -0.68
N VAL A 166 -37.47 28.18 -1.30
CA VAL A 166 -36.23 27.65 -0.79
C VAL A 166 -35.12 28.68 -0.88
N GLU A 167 -34.56 29.06 0.25
CA GLU A 167 -33.36 29.89 0.29
C GLU A 167 -32.13 29.03 0.51
N ILE A 168 -31.12 29.24 -0.33
CA ILE A 168 -29.83 28.59 -0.26
C ILE A 168 -28.78 29.66 -0.04
N ARG A 169 -27.91 29.47 0.95
CA ARG A 169 -26.71 30.29 1.19
C ARG A 169 -25.56 29.37 1.49
N ASP A 170 -24.41 29.67 0.91
CA ASP A 170 -23.19 28.85 1.03
C ASP A 170 -23.41 27.37 0.73
N GLY A 171 -24.25 27.09 -0.28
CA GLY A 171 -24.63 25.74 -0.70
C GLY A 171 -25.52 24.98 0.30
N ARG A 172 -26.11 25.69 1.28
CA ARG A 172 -26.97 25.13 2.33
C ARG A 172 -28.36 25.73 2.30
N VAL A 173 -29.35 24.93 2.58
CA VAL A 173 -30.70 25.42 2.79
C VAL A 173 -30.79 26.16 4.10
N THR A 174 -30.94 27.47 4.09
CA THR A 174 -31.10 28.31 5.27
C THR A 174 -32.54 28.50 5.64
N ARG A 175 -33.42 28.47 4.65
CA ARG A 175 -34.85 28.58 4.85
C ARG A 175 -35.59 27.76 3.80
N ALA A 176 -36.62 27.08 4.19
CA ALA A 176 -37.57 26.44 3.27
C ALA A 176 -38.95 26.61 3.85
N ARG A 177 -39.89 26.93 2.99
CA ARG A 177 -41.28 27.15 3.37
C ARG A 177 -42.19 26.51 2.38
N ARG A 178 -43.02 25.61 2.81
CA ARG A 178 -44.15 25.14 2.03
C ARG A 178 -45.21 26.25 2.17
N VAL A 179 -45.59 26.76 1.07
CA VAL A 179 -46.56 27.83 1.12
C VAL A 179 -47.59 27.65 0.08
N PHE A 180 -48.71 28.03 0.33
CA PHE A 180 -49.43 29.05 -0.35
C PHE A 180 -50.15 28.45 -1.54
N ARG A 181 -51.42 28.65 -1.53
CA ARG A 181 -52.23 28.31 -2.67
C ARG A 181 -51.89 29.19 -3.84
N GLU A 182 -51.39 30.37 -3.60
CA GLU A 182 -51.21 31.41 -4.63
C GLU A 182 -49.81 32.03 -4.58
N LEU A 183 -49.36 32.55 -5.72
CA LEU A 183 -48.03 33.12 -5.89
C LEU A 183 -47.90 34.47 -5.10
N GLU A 184 -49.00 35.17 -4.93
CA GLU A 184 -49.12 36.43 -4.17
C GLU A 184 -48.69 36.21 -2.72
N ASP A 185 -49.12 35.10 -2.11
CA ASP A 185 -48.74 34.76 -0.72
C ASP A 185 -47.23 34.46 -0.61
N ALA A 186 -46.66 33.79 -1.58
CA ALA A 186 -45.24 33.53 -1.67
C ALA A 186 -44.42 34.81 -1.76
N THR A 187 -44.89 35.78 -2.56
CA THR A 187 -44.22 37.09 -2.70
C THR A 187 -44.33 37.94 -1.45
N ALA A 188 -45.46 37.90 -0.72
CA ALA A 188 -45.60 38.55 0.53
C ALA A 188 -44.58 37.99 1.56
N ALA A 189 -44.44 36.69 1.63
CA ALA A 189 -43.47 36.06 2.50
C ALA A 189 -41.99 36.38 2.12
N LEU A 190 -41.69 36.55 0.83
CA LEU A 190 -40.37 36.99 0.38
C LEU A 190 -40.06 38.40 0.82
N ARG A 191 -41.04 39.33 0.71
CA ARG A 191 -40.91 40.72 1.17
C ARG A 191 -40.68 40.82 2.66
N GLU A 192 -41.52 40.12 3.47
CA GLU A 192 -41.38 40.09 4.92
C GLU A 192 -40.02 39.64 5.37
N ASN A 193 -39.39 38.77 4.62
CA ASN A 193 -38.08 38.20 4.97
C ASN A 193 -36.90 38.98 4.35
N GLY A 194 -37.14 40.12 3.70
CA GLY A 194 -36.07 40.94 3.10
C GLY A 194 -35.41 40.33 1.88
N VAL A 195 -36.03 39.32 1.27
CA VAL A 195 -35.51 38.62 0.08
C VAL A 195 -36.07 39.24 -1.23
N ALA A 196 -36.75 40.36 -1.11
CA ALA A 196 -37.40 40.98 -2.26
C ALA A 196 -36.47 41.68 -3.29
N THR A 197 -35.17 41.69 -3.01
CA THR A 197 -34.17 42.29 -3.88
C THR A 197 -33.19 41.24 -4.35
N GLY A 198 -32.97 41.14 -5.70
CA GLY A 198 -31.98 40.22 -6.27
C GLY A 198 -32.52 39.28 -7.34
N THR A 199 -31.86 38.13 -7.51
CA THR A 199 -32.29 37.13 -8.49
C THR A 199 -33.09 36.03 -7.82
N ILE A 200 -34.29 35.75 -8.33
CA ILE A 200 -35.12 34.61 -7.94
C ILE A 200 -35.17 33.62 -9.10
N TYR A 201 -35.00 32.37 -8.81
CA TYR A 201 -35.11 31.28 -9.77
C TYR A 201 -36.46 30.60 -9.68
N LEU A 202 -37.12 30.39 -10.82
CA LEU A 202 -38.42 29.72 -10.90
C LEU A 202 -38.27 28.35 -11.55
N THR A 203 -38.91 27.33 -10.99
CA THR A 203 -38.99 25.98 -11.55
C THR A 203 -40.34 25.31 -11.22
N PRO A 204 -41.01 24.66 -12.19
CA PRO A 204 -40.75 24.73 -13.63
C PRO A 204 -40.92 26.13 -14.17
N TRP A 205 -40.27 26.44 -15.29
CA TRP A 205 -40.37 27.74 -15.91
C TRP A 205 -41.76 27.93 -16.53
N ASN A 206 -42.39 29.06 -16.24
CA ASN A 206 -43.70 29.46 -16.78
C ASN A 206 -43.74 30.98 -16.98
N GLU A 207 -43.98 31.44 -18.20
CA GLU A 207 -43.97 32.88 -18.59
C GLU A 207 -45.10 33.66 -17.92
N ASP A 208 -46.28 33.06 -17.78
CA ASP A 208 -47.39 33.72 -17.08
C ASP A 208 -47.05 33.98 -15.63
N ARG A 209 -46.42 33.00 -14.95
CA ARG A 209 -45.96 33.15 -13.58
C ARG A 209 -44.84 34.18 -13.43
N VAL A 210 -43.96 34.28 -14.42
CA VAL A 210 -42.90 35.31 -14.47
C VAL A 210 -43.48 36.69 -14.56
N SER A 211 -44.50 36.86 -15.41
CA SER A 211 -45.20 38.15 -15.56
C SER A 211 -45.86 38.59 -14.25
N VAL A 212 -46.52 37.67 -13.56
CA VAL A 212 -47.13 37.92 -12.26
C VAL A 212 -46.07 38.28 -11.20
N LEU A 213 -44.96 37.52 -11.14
CA LEU A 213 -43.85 37.79 -10.24
C LEU A 213 -43.20 39.14 -10.51
N GLY A 214 -42.98 39.50 -11.77
CA GLY A 214 -42.43 40.79 -12.17
C GLY A 214 -43.32 41.97 -11.75
N ALA A 215 -44.63 41.82 -11.82
CA ALA A 215 -45.57 42.81 -11.34
C ALA A 215 -45.58 42.94 -9.79
N LEU A 216 -45.46 41.79 -9.10
CA LEU A 216 -45.46 41.76 -7.64
C LEU A 216 -44.13 42.15 -7.03
N LEU A 217 -43.01 41.87 -7.70
CA LEU A 217 -41.63 42.10 -7.20
C LEU A 217 -40.81 42.88 -8.26
N PRO A 218 -41.08 44.17 -8.44
CA PRO A 218 -40.49 44.97 -9.55
C PRO A 218 -38.95 45.14 -9.40
N GLU A 219 -38.40 45.00 -8.20
CA GLU A 219 -36.96 45.10 -8.00
C GLU A 219 -36.21 43.74 -8.09
N THR A 220 -36.93 42.70 -8.52
CA THR A 220 -36.41 41.34 -8.53
C THR A 220 -36.28 40.83 -9.97
N VAL A 221 -35.16 40.20 -10.29
CA VAL A 221 -34.96 39.55 -11.58
C VAL A 221 -35.36 38.09 -11.48
N VAL A 222 -36.43 37.72 -12.17
CA VAL A 222 -36.86 36.30 -12.23
C VAL A 222 -36.15 35.60 -13.39
N ARG A 223 -35.52 34.44 -13.08
CA ARG A 223 -34.80 33.61 -14.05
C ARG A 223 -35.24 32.16 -14.01
N PRO A 224 -35.14 31.43 -15.11
CA PRO A 224 -35.25 29.96 -15.04
C PRO A 224 -34.13 29.37 -14.20
N LEU A 225 -34.45 28.34 -13.43
CA LEU A 225 -33.40 27.59 -12.73
C LEU A 225 -32.48 26.91 -13.76
N PRO A 226 -31.15 27.11 -13.72
CA PRO A 226 -30.25 26.58 -14.72
C PRO A 226 -30.19 25.06 -14.67
N ALA A 227 -29.99 24.41 -15.82
CA ALA A 227 -29.65 23.01 -15.88
C ALA A 227 -28.27 22.76 -15.31
N VAL A 228 -28.08 21.60 -14.69
CA VAL A 228 -26.82 21.19 -14.09
C VAL A 228 -26.41 19.84 -14.67
N ALA A 229 -25.23 19.75 -15.27
CA ALA A 229 -24.75 18.53 -15.92
C ALA A 229 -25.77 17.89 -16.87
N ASP A 230 -26.37 18.74 -17.74
CA ASP A 230 -27.42 18.40 -18.71
C ASP A 230 -28.76 17.92 -18.09
N VAL A 231 -28.91 18.02 -16.78
CA VAL A 231 -30.15 17.74 -16.07
C VAL A 231 -30.98 19.02 -15.94
N VAL A 232 -32.18 18.99 -16.50
CA VAL A 232 -33.09 20.15 -16.45
C VAL A 232 -33.69 20.35 -15.07
N ALA A 233 -34.10 21.58 -14.77
CA ALA A 233 -34.50 22.04 -13.45
C ALA A 233 -35.47 21.14 -12.66
N PRO A 234 -36.55 20.58 -13.23
CA PRO A 234 -37.47 19.73 -12.48
C PRO A 234 -36.84 18.45 -11.91
N PHE A 235 -35.73 17.98 -12.49
CA PHE A 235 -35.04 16.77 -12.05
C PHE A 235 -33.85 17.03 -11.12
N LEU A 236 -33.55 18.29 -10.79
CA LEU A 236 -32.39 18.63 -9.96
C LEU A 236 -32.45 18.05 -8.53
N PRO A 237 -33.62 17.97 -7.86
CA PRO A 237 -33.66 17.29 -6.58
C PRO A 237 -33.31 15.80 -6.69
N ALA A 238 -33.85 15.10 -7.69
CA ALA A 238 -33.51 13.70 -7.94
C ALA A 238 -32.03 13.52 -8.30
N TYR A 239 -31.46 14.44 -9.10
CA TYR A 239 -30.03 14.47 -9.41
C TYR A 239 -29.19 14.68 -8.15
N GLY A 240 -29.57 15.66 -7.31
CA GLY A 240 -28.90 15.90 -6.03
C GLY A 240 -28.94 14.70 -5.09
N ALA A 241 -30.06 13.98 -5.08
CA ALA A 241 -30.19 12.72 -4.33
C ALA A 241 -29.24 11.65 -4.88
N ALA A 242 -29.14 11.48 -6.20
CA ALA A 242 -28.18 10.54 -6.81
C ALA A 242 -26.73 10.84 -6.43
N LEU A 243 -26.36 12.11 -6.33
CA LEU A 243 -25.05 12.56 -5.89
C LEU A 243 -24.78 12.23 -4.41
N ALA A 244 -25.81 12.15 -3.57
CA ALA A 244 -25.66 11.82 -2.14
C ALA A 244 -25.07 10.42 -1.93
N ILE A 245 -25.30 9.49 -2.84
CA ILE A 245 -24.83 8.11 -2.75
C ILE A 245 -23.29 8.00 -2.70
N GLY A 246 -22.60 8.90 -3.36
CA GLY A 246 -21.12 8.94 -3.41
C GLY A 246 -20.47 9.78 -2.31
N THR A 247 -21.28 10.54 -1.56
CA THR A 247 -20.77 11.43 -0.49
C THR A 247 -20.91 10.76 0.87
N LYS A 248 -20.01 11.11 1.80
CA LYS A 248 -20.14 10.62 3.18
C LYS A 248 -21.48 11.08 3.74
N PRO A 249 -22.19 10.23 4.51
CA PRO A 249 -23.49 10.56 5.09
C PRO A 249 -23.49 11.73 6.10
N ILE A 250 -22.35 12.37 6.28
CA ILE A 250 -22.10 13.48 7.22
C ILE A 250 -23.00 14.70 6.98
N PHE A 251 -23.68 14.78 5.83
CA PHE A 251 -24.50 15.93 5.46
C PHE A 251 -26.00 15.69 5.55
N ALA A 252 -26.34 14.56 6.09
CA ALA A 252 -27.66 14.06 5.92
C ALA A 252 -28.60 14.64 6.99
N ARG A 253 -29.35 15.62 6.59
CA ARG A 253 -30.69 15.76 7.15
C ARG A 253 -31.50 14.56 6.64
N THR A 254 -31.23 13.39 7.21
CA THR A 254 -31.84 12.14 6.74
C THR A 254 -33.18 11.91 7.42
N LEU A 255 -34.20 11.72 6.61
CA LEU A 255 -35.51 11.21 7.01
C LEU A 255 -35.44 9.70 7.18
N VAL A 256 -34.74 9.23 8.19
CA VAL A 256 -34.51 7.79 8.41
C VAL A 256 -35.24 7.36 9.65
N SER A 257 -36.18 6.42 9.50
CA SER A 257 -36.76 5.74 10.66
C SER A 257 -35.67 4.91 11.37
N PRO A 258 -35.80 4.64 12.67
CA PRO A 258 -34.83 3.81 13.39
C PRO A 258 -34.62 2.43 12.77
N GLU A 259 -35.68 1.85 12.22
CA GLU A 259 -35.63 0.54 11.57
C GLU A 259 -34.84 0.57 10.26
N LEU A 260 -35.08 1.60 9.44
CA LEU A 260 -34.32 1.79 8.20
C LEU A 260 -32.87 2.10 8.50
N GLY A 261 -32.60 2.95 9.48
CA GLY A 261 -31.24 3.26 9.95
C GLY A 261 -30.49 2.02 10.42
N ALA A 262 -31.14 1.12 11.15
CA ALA A 262 -30.57 -0.14 11.57
C ALA A 262 -30.22 -1.06 10.37
N ARG A 263 -31.11 -1.12 9.37
CA ARG A 263 -30.87 -1.91 8.14
C ARG A 263 -29.70 -1.37 7.32
N VAL A 264 -29.64 -0.06 7.13
CA VAL A 264 -28.56 0.62 6.40
C VAL A 264 -27.21 0.41 7.11
N THR A 265 -27.17 0.62 8.42
CA THR A 265 -25.95 0.43 9.22
C THR A 265 -25.50 -1.03 9.24
N ALA A 266 -26.43 -1.98 9.32
CA ALA A 266 -26.11 -3.40 9.26
C ALA A 266 -25.50 -3.81 7.90
N ARG A 267 -25.99 -3.27 6.79
CA ARG A 267 -25.41 -3.51 5.45
C ARG A 267 -24.00 -2.94 5.34
N TRP A 268 -23.79 -1.71 5.78
CA TRP A 268 -22.46 -1.08 5.77
C TRP A 268 -21.46 -1.90 6.61
N ARG A 269 -21.87 -2.36 7.79
CA ARG A 269 -21.02 -3.22 8.62
C ARG A 269 -20.69 -4.53 7.91
N ARG A 270 -21.67 -5.19 7.28
CA ARG A 270 -21.42 -6.42 6.51
C ARG A 270 -20.52 -6.18 5.31
N ALA A 271 -20.74 -5.13 4.55
CA ALA A 271 -19.87 -4.76 3.43
C ALA A 271 -18.44 -4.45 3.87
N LEU A 272 -18.28 -3.74 4.99
CA LEU A 272 -16.97 -3.43 5.58
C LEU A 272 -16.28 -4.73 6.04
N VAL A 273 -17.00 -5.62 6.75
CA VAL A 273 -16.44 -6.89 7.20
C VAL A 273 -16.00 -7.75 6.02
N LEU A 274 -16.82 -7.83 4.96
CA LEU A 274 -16.45 -8.57 3.75
C LEU A 274 -15.24 -7.94 3.04
N ALA A 275 -15.18 -6.61 2.95
CA ALA A 275 -14.03 -5.92 2.35
C ALA A 275 -12.74 -6.14 3.15
N VAL A 276 -12.82 -6.07 4.49
CA VAL A 276 -11.69 -6.37 5.38
C VAL A 276 -11.28 -7.84 5.26
N ALA A 277 -12.23 -8.77 5.27
CA ALA A 277 -11.95 -10.20 5.10
C ALA A 277 -11.30 -10.50 3.74
N ALA A 278 -11.79 -9.89 2.66
CA ALA A 278 -11.19 -10.01 1.34
C ALA A 278 -9.78 -9.41 1.29
N GLY A 279 -9.55 -8.25 1.94
CA GLY A 279 -8.24 -7.63 2.06
C GLY A 279 -7.24 -8.50 2.83
N ILE A 280 -7.66 -9.09 3.95
CA ILE A 280 -6.82 -10.02 4.71
C ILE A 280 -6.53 -11.28 3.88
N GLY A 281 -7.54 -11.84 3.21
CA GLY A 281 -7.37 -12.99 2.31
C GLY A 281 -6.35 -12.72 1.19
N ALA A 282 -6.44 -11.56 0.54
CA ALA A 282 -5.50 -11.14 -0.49
C ALA A 282 -4.08 -10.98 0.07
N LEU A 283 -3.93 -10.41 1.27
CA LEU A 283 -2.64 -10.26 1.93
C LEU A 283 -2.01 -11.62 2.27
N VAL A 284 -2.80 -12.53 2.85
CA VAL A 284 -2.33 -13.89 3.16
C VAL A 284 -1.92 -14.63 1.89
N PHE A 285 -2.71 -14.51 0.83
CA PHE A 285 -2.39 -15.10 -0.47
C PHE A 285 -1.09 -14.51 -1.06
N ALA A 286 -0.90 -13.20 -0.98
CA ALA A 286 0.32 -12.55 -1.44
C ALA A 286 1.57 -12.99 -0.65
N LEU A 287 1.45 -13.12 0.67
CA LEU A 287 2.54 -13.62 1.52
C LEU A 287 2.87 -15.09 1.21
N ALA A 288 1.86 -15.95 1.11
CA ALA A 288 2.05 -17.36 0.78
C ALA A 288 2.66 -17.55 -0.63
N SER A 289 2.23 -16.73 -1.60
CA SER A 289 2.81 -16.78 -2.95
C SER A 289 4.27 -16.30 -2.97
N ALA A 290 4.61 -15.27 -2.18
CA ALA A 290 5.98 -14.80 -2.04
C ALA A 290 6.89 -15.87 -1.40
N ASP A 291 6.41 -16.58 -0.36
CA ASP A 291 7.15 -17.67 0.26
C ASP A 291 7.32 -18.87 -0.68
N ALA A 292 6.28 -19.22 -1.43
CA ALA A 292 6.38 -20.26 -2.44
C ALA A 292 7.37 -19.90 -3.57
N TRP A 293 7.40 -18.64 -3.97
CA TRP A 293 8.36 -18.15 -4.96
C TRP A 293 9.81 -18.17 -4.42
N ARG A 294 10.02 -17.73 -3.18
CA ARG A 294 11.31 -17.82 -2.48
C ARG A 294 11.78 -19.28 -2.37
N ALA A 295 10.89 -20.18 -1.97
CA ALA A 295 11.21 -21.60 -1.85
C ALA A 295 11.59 -22.25 -3.20
N ARG A 296 11.00 -21.82 -4.31
CA ARG A 296 11.40 -22.25 -5.66
C ARG A 296 12.77 -21.72 -6.03
N ALA A 297 13.00 -20.43 -5.84
CA ALA A 297 14.28 -19.80 -6.14
C ALA A 297 15.45 -20.41 -5.35
N THR A 298 15.24 -20.72 -4.06
CA THR A 298 16.27 -21.39 -3.23
C THR A 298 16.55 -22.81 -3.72
N ARG A 299 15.54 -23.58 -4.11
CA ARG A 299 15.73 -24.93 -4.68
C ARG A 299 16.50 -24.90 -6.01
N GLU A 300 16.19 -23.95 -6.88
CA GLU A 300 16.92 -23.76 -8.13
C GLU A 300 18.39 -23.41 -7.89
N LEU A 301 18.67 -22.54 -6.93
CA LEU A 301 20.04 -22.21 -6.52
C LEU A 301 20.78 -23.43 -5.93
N GLU A 302 20.12 -24.20 -5.07
CA GLU A 302 20.71 -25.41 -4.48
C GLU A 302 21.03 -26.47 -5.53
N THR A 303 20.10 -26.71 -6.46
CA THR A 303 20.33 -27.64 -7.59
C THR A 303 21.46 -27.15 -8.50
N GLY A 304 21.51 -25.82 -8.76
CA GLY A 304 22.60 -25.20 -9.49
C GLY A 304 23.96 -25.39 -8.80
N LEU A 305 24.03 -25.13 -7.49
CA LEU A 305 25.24 -25.34 -6.69
C LEU A 305 25.67 -26.82 -6.64
N GLN A 306 24.73 -27.75 -6.50
CA GLN A 306 25.06 -29.18 -6.55
C GLN A 306 25.61 -29.58 -7.90
N SER A 307 25.03 -29.12 -8.99
CA SER A 307 25.53 -29.43 -10.35
C SER A 307 26.93 -28.85 -10.59
N LEU A 308 27.22 -27.66 -10.10
CA LEU A 308 28.56 -27.06 -10.17
C LEU A 308 29.57 -27.83 -9.32
N ARG A 309 29.21 -28.24 -8.08
CA ARG A 309 30.07 -29.07 -7.23
C ARG A 309 30.37 -30.42 -7.87
N GLN A 310 29.37 -31.06 -8.49
CA GLN A 310 29.60 -32.31 -9.20
C GLN A 310 30.53 -32.16 -10.42
N ARG A 311 30.41 -31.05 -11.16
CA ARG A 311 31.32 -30.76 -12.30
C ARG A 311 32.74 -30.41 -11.84
N ALA A 312 32.88 -29.74 -10.70
CA ALA A 312 34.16 -29.35 -10.12
C ALA A 312 34.86 -30.50 -9.36
N ALA A 313 34.12 -31.52 -8.89
CA ALA A 313 34.66 -32.64 -8.14
C ALA A 313 35.88 -33.33 -8.80
N PRO A 314 35.84 -33.64 -10.10
CA PRO A 314 37.01 -34.29 -10.77
C PRO A 314 38.23 -33.35 -10.81
N ALA A 315 38.03 -32.06 -10.99
CA ALA A 315 39.12 -31.08 -11.00
C ALA A 315 39.76 -30.94 -9.59
N LEU A 316 38.95 -30.89 -8.55
CA LEU A 316 39.42 -30.85 -7.16
C LEU A 316 40.16 -32.16 -6.77
N ALA A 317 39.67 -33.30 -7.25
CA ALA A 317 40.35 -34.57 -7.04
C ALA A 317 41.73 -34.61 -7.75
N LEU A 318 41.83 -34.14 -8.98
CA LEU A 318 43.08 -33.97 -9.69
C LEU A 318 44.05 -33.01 -8.99
N GLN A 319 43.57 -31.90 -8.51
CA GLN A 319 44.39 -30.95 -7.74
C GLN A 319 44.96 -31.59 -6.46
N SER A 320 44.12 -32.31 -5.71
CA SER A 320 44.58 -32.98 -4.51
C SER A 320 45.64 -34.07 -4.79
N GLN A 321 45.50 -34.78 -5.92
CA GLN A 321 46.51 -35.73 -6.37
C GLN A 321 47.84 -35.05 -6.77
N LEU A 322 47.77 -33.95 -7.47
CA LEU A 322 48.97 -33.16 -7.83
C LEU A 322 49.68 -32.60 -6.57
N GLU A 323 48.95 -32.16 -5.59
CA GLU A 323 49.51 -31.70 -4.33
C GLU A 323 50.15 -32.85 -3.51
N ALA A 324 49.56 -34.04 -3.55
CA ALA A 324 50.10 -35.21 -2.92
C ALA A 324 51.44 -35.66 -3.60
N LEU A 325 51.45 -35.75 -4.93
CA LEU A 325 52.63 -36.06 -5.73
C LEU A 325 53.73 -35.00 -5.54
N GLY A 326 53.34 -33.74 -5.48
CA GLY A 326 54.27 -32.64 -5.20
C GLY A 326 54.98 -32.78 -3.82
N ARG A 327 54.24 -33.19 -2.80
CA ARG A 327 54.81 -33.47 -1.44
C ARG A 327 55.77 -34.67 -1.45
N GLU A 328 55.40 -35.74 -2.12
CA GLU A 328 56.28 -36.91 -2.28
C GLU A 328 57.57 -36.56 -3.02
N ALA A 329 57.47 -35.82 -4.14
CA ALA A 329 58.65 -35.39 -4.88
C ALA A 329 59.57 -34.47 -4.03
N GLN A 330 59.01 -33.61 -3.20
CA GLN A 330 59.81 -32.76 -2.29
C GLN A 330 60.51 -33.60 -1.21
N ALA A 331 59.80 -34.58 -0.62
CA ALA A 331 60.37 -35.45 0.38
C ALA A 331 61.55 -36.26 -0.22
N THR A 332 61.42 -36.80 -1.45
CA THR A 332 62.47 -37.51 -2.15
C THR A 332 63.70 -36.63 -2.40
N ARG A 333 63.50 -35.41 -2.87
CA ARG A 333 64.57 -34.43 -3.10
C ARG A 333 65.33 -34.06 -1.81
N GLN A 334 64.60 -33.95 -0.70
CA GLN A 334 65.24 -33.68 0.61
C GLN A 334 66.12 -34.83 1.06
N ILE A 335 65.72 -36.09 0.82
CA ILE A 335 66.53 -37.27 1.16
C ILE A 335 67.75 -37.31 0.25
N GLU A 336 67.65 -37.00 -1.06
CA GLU A 336 68.80 -36.95 -1.98
C GLU A 336 69.80 -35.86 -1.62
N ARG A 337 69.37 -34.65 -1.23
CA ARG A 337 70.24 -33.55 -0.81
C ARG A 337 70.97 -33.79 0.51
N GLY A 338 70.45 -34.66 1.37
CA GLY A 338 71.11 -35.03 2.62
C GLY A 338 72.08 -36.18 2.52
N ARG A 339 72.27 -36.75 1.35
CA ARG A 339 73.19 -37.90 1.16
C ARG A 339 74.66 -37.44 1.15
N PRO A 340 75.54 -37.98 2.01
CA PRO A 340 76.96 -37.60 1.99
C PRO A 340 77.61 -38.06 0.68
N ASP A 341 78.45 -37.25 0.13
CA ASP A 341 79.24 -37.61 -1.06
C ASP A 341 80.66 -38.13 -0.66
N PRO A 342 80.81 -39.42 -0.44
CA PRO A 342 82.07 -39.98 0.00
C PRO A 342 83.13 -39.97 -1.08
N LEU A 343 82.73 -40.04 -2.34
CA LEU A 343 83.69 -40.05 -3.45
C LEU A 343 84.29 -38.64 -3.65
N GLY A 344 83.48 -37.59 -3.59
CA GLY A 344 83.95 -36.24 -3.65
C GLY A 344 84.92 -35.89 -2.53
N VAL A 345 84.62 -36.34 -1.29
CA VAL A 345 85.54 -36.14 -0.16
C VAL A 345 86.85 -36.87 -0.32
N LEU A 346 86.84 -38.12 -0.74
CA LEU A 346 88.06 -38.89 -0.97
C LEU A 346 88.93 -38.27 -2.10
N LEU A 347 88.28 -37.81 -3.16
CA LEU A 347 88.99 -37.15 -4.23
C LEU A 347 89.62 -35.83 -3.79
N ALA A 348 88.90 -35.02 -3.00
CA ALA A 348 89.45 -33.79 -2.47
C ALA A 348 90.59 -34.04 -1.47
N LEU A 349 90.45 -35.01 -0.60
CA LEU A 349 91.48 -35.42 0.33
C LEU A 349 92.74 -35.94 -0.46
N SER A 350 92.60 -36.72 -1.51
CA SER A 350 93.72 -37.22 -2.28
C SER A 350 94.57 -36.14 -2.96
N LYS A 351 93.94 -34.99 -3.28
CA LYS A 351 94.63 -33.80 -3.86
C LYS A 351 95.37 -32.97 -2.83
N GLN A 352 94.90 -32.97 -1.60
CA GLN A 352 95.42 -32.09 -0.55
C GLN A 352 96.36 -32.79 0.47
N LEU A 353 96.39 -34.11 0.47
CA LEU A 353 97.27 -34.83 1.37
C LEU A 353 98.71 -34.74 0.87
N PRO A 354 99.68 -34.40 1.74
CA PRO A 354 101.08 -34.33 1.35
C PRO A 354 101.65 -35.76 1.16
N ALA A 355 102.70 -35.84 0.33
CA ALA A 355 103.37 -37.04 0.05
C ALA A 355 103.96 -37.62 1.38
N GLY A 356 103.53 -38.82 1.81
CA GLY A 356 103.91 -39.43 3.07
C GLY A 356 102.88 -39.31 4.19
N ALA A 357 101.68 -38.78 3.92
CA ALA A 357 100.55 -38.92 4.80
C ALA A 357 99.66 -40.11 4.37
N TYR A 358 99.24 -40.90 5.33
CA TYR A 358 98.45 -42.10 5.08
C TYR A 358 97.15 -42.03 5.89
N LEU A 359 95.96 -42.16 5.16
CA LEU A 359 94.67 -42.27 5.81
C LEU A 359 94.42 -43.75 6.16
N ARG A 360 93.98 -43.99 7.39
CA ARG A 360 93.54 -45.26 7.87
C ARG A 360 92.04 -45.43 7.77
N GLY A 361 91.34 -44.36 8.05
CA GLY A 361 89.88 -44.38 7.99
C GLY A 361 89.27 -43.01 7.61
N VAL A 362 88.13 -43.05 6.92
CA VAL A 362 87.29 -41.95 6.67
C VAL A 362 85.87 -42.28 7.04
N ARG A 363 85.30 -41.52 7.91
CA ARG A 363 83.96 -41.77 8.47
C ARG A 363 83.11 -40.54 8.45
N TRP A 364 81.83 -40.71 8.10
CA TRP A 364 80.81 -39.70 8.20
C TRP A 364 80.07 -39.85 9.53
N SER A 365 79.94 -38.79 10.32
CA SER A 365 79.26 -38.75 11.59
C SER A 365 77.81 -38.28 11.55
N GLY A 366 77.26 -38.04 10.37
CA GLY A 366 75.95 -37.45 10.18
C GLY A 366 75.98 -35.93 10.02
N VAL A 367 77.02 -35.27 10.52
CA VAL A 367 77.18 -33.80 10.46
C VAL A 367 78.52 -33.40 9.83
N GLU A 368 79.61 -34.15 10.12
CA GLU A 368 80.98 -33.86 9.71
C GLU A 368 81.73 -35.12 9.28
N TRP A 369 82.72 -34.95 8.42
CA TRP A 369 83.65 -36.03 8.07
C TRP A 369 84.75 -36.11 9.07
N GLN A 370 85.12 -37.32 9.46
CA GLN A 370 86.23 -37.63 10.35
C GLN A 370 87.25 -38.50 9.64
N ILE A 371 88.47 -38.12 9.72
CA ILE A 371 89.59 -38.84 9.15
C ILE A 371 90.62 -39.20 10.25
N ASP A 372 91.18 -40.37 10.19
CA ASP A 372 92.26 -40.77 11.01
C ASP A 372 93.42 -41.37 10.15
N GLY A 373 94.62 -41.13 10.59
CA GLY A 373 95.78 -41.58 9.84
C GLY A 373 97.10 -41.19 10.43
N TYR A 374 98.16 -41.24 9.62
CA TYR A 374 99.54 -40.92 10.01
C TYR A 374 100.12 -39.89 9.05
N ALA A 375 100.84 -38.92 9.62
CA ALA A 375 101.50 -37.87 8.79
C ALA A 375 102.90 -37.56 9.43
N ALA A 376 103.84 -37.11 8.66
CA ALA A 376 105.12 -36.66 9.14
C ALA A 376 105.00 -35.46 10.12
N ASN A 377 104.00 -34.60 9.89
CA ASN A 377 103.64 -33.45 10.73
C ASN A 377 102.13 -33.20 10.62
N ALA A 378 101.39 -33.59 11.67
CA ALA A 378 99.95 -33.45 11.72
C ALA A 378 99.45 -32.00 11.80
N SER A 379 100.20 -31.12 12.45
CA SER A 379 99.83 -29.70 12.58
C SER A 379 99.89 -28.99 11.18
N ARG A 380 100.91 -29.32 10.35
CA ARG A 380 101.01 -28.83 9.02
C ARG A 380 99.91 -29.32 8.10
N LEU A 381 99.48 -30.60 8.29
CA LEU A 381 98.35 -31.18 7.60
C LEU A 381 97.02 -30.43 7.88
N VAL A 382 96.78 -30.10 9.16
CA VAL A 382 95.58 -29.30 9.49
C VAL A 382 95.60 -27.90 8.87
N ALA A 383 96.75 -27.24 8.87
CA ALA A 383 96.90 -25.96 8.24
C ALA A 383 96.61 -26.04 6.71
N GLN A 384 97.23 -27.06 6.07
CA GLN A 384 97.10 -27.28 4.63
C GLN A 384 95.63 -27.64 4.23
N LEU A 385 94.95 -28.46 5.02
CA LEU A 385 93.54 -28.76 4.77
C LEU A 385 92.64 -27.53 5.08
N GLY A 386 92.99 -26.71 6.07
CA GLY A 386 92.22 -25.50 6.42
C GLY A 386 92.34 -24.37 5.36
N GLU A 387 93.44 -24.37 4.57
CA GLU A 387 93.63 -23.41 3.48
C GLU A 387 92.80 -23.78 2.22
N ALA A 388 92.37 -25.03 2.11
CA ALA A 388 91.60 -25.47 0.95
C ALA A 388 90.12 -25.10 1.12
N PRO A 389 89.49 -24.44 0.13
CA PRO A 389 88.16 -23.88 0.25
C PRO A 389 87.07 -24.96 0.42
N GLU A 390 87.38 -26.21 0.09
CA GLU A 390 86.50 -27.37 0.14
C GLU A 390 86.34 -27.94 1.54
N PHE A 391 87.31 -27.66 2.43
CA PHE A 391 87.31 -28.16 3.82
C PHE A 391 87.09 -27.00 4.81
N LYS A 392 85.98 -27.05 5.51
CA LYS A 392 85.64 -26.05 6.49
C LYS A 392 85.69 -26.59 7.91
N GLU A 393 86.05 -25.79 8.88
CA GLU A 393 86.04 -26.16 10.29
C GLU A 393 86.99 -27.34 10.58
N VAL A 394 88.19 -27.41 9.93
CA VAL A 394 89.15 -28.46 10.17
C VAL A 394 89.71 -28.34 11.55
N ARG A 395 89.60 -29.44 12.38
CA ARG A 395 90.06 -29.48 13.79
C ARG A 395 90.55 -30.84 14.17
N PHE A 396 91.39 -30.91 15.17
CA PHE A 396 91.78 -32.16 15.81
C PHE A 396 90.65 -32.72 16.62
N LEU A 397 90.43 -34.00 16.55
CA LEU A 397 89.52 -34.74 17.45
C LEU A 397 90.21 -35.27 18.63
N SER A 398 91.56 -35.51 18.57
CA SER A 398 92.36 -35.99 19.65
C SER A 398 93.78 -35.41 19.56
N ALA A 399 94.53 -35.46 20.66
CA ALA A 399 95.92 -35.11 20.69
C ALA A 399 96.71 -36.00 19.74
N THR A 400 97.68 -35.43 19.05
CA THR A 400 98.57 -36.20 18.14
C THR A 400 99.55 -37.03 18.97
N THR A 401 99.79 -38.28 18.60
CA THR A 401 100.77 -39.21 19.26
C THR A 401 101.82 -39.59 18.27
N ARG A 402 103.10 -39.58 18.66
CA ARG A 402 104.22 -40.06 17.83
C ARG A 402 104.23 -41.56 17.78
N VAL A 403 104.31 -42.13 16.60
CA VAL A 403 104.33 -43.56 16.34
C VAL A 403 105.47 -43.85 15.36
N ASN A 404 106.33 -44.86 15.68
CA ASN A 404 107.41 -45.31 14.80
C ASN A 404 106.87 -46.38 13.85
N LEU A 405 106.84 -46.13 12.59
CA LEU A 405 106.44 -47.08 11.53
C LEU A 405 107.57 -47.21 10.51
N ALA A 406 108.06 -48.47 10.32
CA ALA A 406 109.08 -48.79 9.32
C ALA A 406 110.30 -47.82 9.33
N ASP A 407 110.93 -47.65 10.50
CA ASP A 407 112.10 -46.78 10.75
C ASP A 407 111.91 -45.29 10.54
N ARG A 408 110.65 -44.81 10.46
CA ARG A 408 110.34 -43.39 10.37
C ARG A 408 109.29 -43.02 11.44
N THR A 409 109.49 -41.84 12.00
CA THR A 409 108.59 -41.29 13.00
C THR A 409 107.44 -40.56 12.31
N TYR A 410 106.22 -40.96 12.58
CA TYR A 410 104.98 -40.32 12.14
C TYR A 410 104.18 -39.80 13.33
N GLU A 411 103.32 -38.81 13.11
CA GLU A 411 102.34 -38.37 14.09
C GLU A 411 100.98 -38.97 13.64
N SER A 412 100.36 -39.71 14.60
CA SER A 412 99.01 -40.19 14.43
C SER A 412 98.04 -39.02 14.61
N PHE A 413 97.12 -38.85 13.75
CA PHE A 413 96.16 -37.81 13.82
C PHE A 413 94.70 -38.34 13.69
N ALA A 414 93.79 -37.63 14.29
CA ALA A 414 92.35 -37.74 14.02
C ALA A 414 91.77 -36.34 13.84
N LEU A 415 91.19 -36.08 12.71
CA LEU A 415 90.69 -34.76 12.30
C LEU A 415 89.20 -34.86 11.99
N ALA A 416 88.48 -33.82 12.27
CA ALA A 416 87.11 -33.59 11.77
C ALA A 416 87.07 -32.35 10.89
N PHE A 417 86.19 -32.34 9.85
CA PHE A 417 85.95 -31.25 8.98
C PHE A 417 84.59 -31.34 8.31
N ARG A 418 84.09 -30.24 7.81
CA ARG A 418 82.91 -30.18 6.94
C ARG A 418 83.37 -30.06 5.51
N TYR A 419 82.86 -30.91 4.67
CA TYR A 419 83.15 -30.85 3.25
C TYR A 419 82.05 -30.09 2.48
N ALA A 420 82.45 -29.04 1.81
CA ALA A 420 81.60 -28.28 0.92
C ALA A 420 82.25 -28.34 -0.48
N PRO A 421 81.66 -29.11 -1.42
CA PRO A 421 82.22 -29.15 -2.76
C PRO A 421 82.31 -27.74 -3.36
N ALA A 422 83.41 -27.44 -4.04
CA ALA A 422 83.49 -26.18 -4.78
C ALA A 422 82.40 -26.15 -5.83
N PRO A 423 81.75 -24.99 -6.07
CA PRO A 423 80.77 -24.90 -7.15
C PRO A 423 81.50 -25.30 -8.46
N GLU A 424 80.93 -26.26 -9.18
CA GLU A 424 81.39 -26.58 -10.52
C GLU A 424 81.33 -25.32 -11.38
N PRO A 425 82.39 -25.03 -12.19
CA PRO A 425 82.47 -23.84 -13.01
C PRO A 425 81.40 -23.73 -14.11
#